data_28aaf6f546b419cdbe8337df6379e34a
#
_entry.id   28aaf6f546b419cdbe8337df6379e34a
#
_cell.length_a   1.000
_cell.length_b   1.000
_cell.length_c   1.000
_cell.angle_alpha   90.00
_cell.angle_beta   90.00
_cell.angle_gamma   90.00
#
_symmetry.space_group_name_H-M   'P 1'
#
loop_
_entity.id
_entity.type
_entity.pdbx_description
1 polymer ?
#
loop_
_entity_poly.entity_id
_entity_poly.type
_entity_poly.pdbx_seq_one_letter_code
_entity_poly.pdbx_strand_id
1 'polypeptide(L)'
;MKKTLAITLALLSVNSFAADEFISKSAAPTRIVVAKDGVGLAQFSMMSFDFPSSHRFAPKKLKSVSWRTTYYPDNLNETVQICYTKPAGSGYDDCRDISPNSSDSTEYFNKYSFDKYARFTFRHGVTGGKNQGAPAGKDSIVIHYSY
;
A
#
# COMPACT_ATOMS: atom_id res chain seq x y z
N MET A 1 34.64 -23.90 56.73
CA MET A 1 34.08 -24.38 55.45
C MET A 1 33.09 -23.35 54.95
N LYS A 2 33.49 -22.50 53.98
CA LYS A 2 32.63 -21.46 53.37
C LYS A 2 32.01 -22.05 52.11
N LYS A 3 30.69 -22.23 52.10
CA LYS A 3 29.93 -22.67 50.90
C LYS A 3 29.59 -21.44 50.08
N THR A 4 30.23 -21.31 48.93
CA THR A 4 29.93 -20.28 47.93
C THR A 4 28.71 -20.74 47.11
N LEU A 5 27.61 -20.00 47.23
CA LEU A 5 26.39 -20.25 46.44
C LEU A 5 26.54 -19.48 45.10
N ALA A 6 26.73 -20.21 44.01
CA ALA A 6 26.75 -19.63 42.66
C ALA A 6 25.31 -19.44 42.17
N ILE A 7 24.86 -18.20 42.04
CA ILE A 7 23.57 -17.88 41.45
C ILE A 7 23.77 -17.77 39.93
N THR A 8 23.29 -18.75 39.19
CA THR A 8 23.28 -18.74 37.72
C THR A 8 22.10 -17.89 37.25
N LEU A 9 22.39 -16.70 36.77
CA LEU A 9 21.38 -15.80 36.19
C LEU A 9 21.07 -16.29 34.76
N ALA A 10 19.94 -16.97 34.56
CA ALA A 10 19.47 -17.39 33.26
C ALA A 10 18.88 -16.14 32.54
N LEU A 11 19.59 -15.62 31.55
CA LEU A 11 19.08 -14.58 30.62
C LEU A 11 18.03 -15.24 29.72
N LEU A 12 16.75 -15.01 30.02
CA LEU A 12 15.66 -15.31 29.13
C LEU A 12 15.70 -14.29 27.98
N SER A 13 16.23 -14.68 26.84
CA SER A 13 16.11 -13.91 25.60
C SER A 13 14.65 -13.94 25.14
N VAL A 14 13.91 -12.87 25.40
CA VAL A 14 12.58 -12.67 24.83
C VAL A 14 12.78 -12.40 23.34
N ASN A 15 12.54 -13.41 22.51
CA ASN A 15 12.43 -13.19 21.08
C ASN A 15 11.19 -12.34 20.83
N SER A 16 11.37 -11.04 20.57
CA SER A 16 10.31 -10.16 20.09
C SER A 16 10.02 -10.57 18.66
N PHE A 17 8.99 -11.38 18.43
CA PHE A 17 8.46 -11.62 17.11
C PHE A 17 7.70 -10.37 16.67
N ALA A 18 8.12 -9.75 15.56
CA ALA A 18 7.33 -8.75 14.92
C ALA A 18 6.00 -9.37 14.50
N ALA A 19 4.89 -8.83 14.96
CA ALA A 19 3.57 -9.30 14.55
C ALA A 19 3.23 -8.71 13.18
N ASP A 20 2.60 -9.52 12.33
CA ASP A 20 2.18 -9.15 10.99
C ASP A 20 0.70 -8.78 10.98
N GLU A 21 0.36 -7.73 10.25
CA GLU A 21 -1.00 -7.21 10.10
C GLU A 21 -1.28 -6.81 8.65
N PHE A 22 -2.57 -6.68 8.32
CA PHE A 22 -3.04 -6.36 6.99
C PHE A 22 -4.05 -5.22 7.02
N ILE A 23 -3.93 -4.31 6.06
CA ILE A 23 -4.92 -3.26 5.79
C ILE A 23 -5.48 -3.48 4.40
N SER A 24 -6.81 -3.65 4.29
CA SER A 24 -7.49 -3.81 3.01
C SER A 24 -8.31 -2.57 2.69
N LYS A 25 -8.18 -2.03 1.47
CA LYS A 25 -8.94 -0.89 0.99
C LYS A 25 -9.43 -1.12 -0.44
N SER A 26 -10.53 -0.47 -0.81
CA SER A 26 -11.10 -0.53 -2.15
C SER A 26 -11.75 0.80 -2.50
N ALA A 27 -11.51 1.29 -3.73
CA ALA A 27 -12.09 2.52 -4.26
C ALA A 27 -12.24 2.44 -5.77
N ALA A 28 -13.29 3.04 -6.31
CA ALA A 28 -13.38 3.24 -7.75
C ALA A 28 -12.46 4.39 -8.15
N PRO A 29 -11.64 4.24 -9.22
CA PRO A 29 -10.90 5.36 -9.76
C PRO A 29 -11.85 6.44 -10.29
N THR A 30 -11.36 7.68 -10.35
CA THR A 30 -12.13 8.82 -10.89
C THR A 30 -12.42 8.63 -12.38
N ARG A 31 -13.51 9.22 -12.88
CA ARG A 31 -13.82 9.20 -14.30
C ARG A 31 -12.72 9.87 -15.13
N ILE A 32 -12.46 9.33 -16.31
CA ILE A 32 -11.61 9.96 -17.33
C ILE A 32 -12.43 11.08 -18.00
N VAL A 33 -12.05 12.33 -17.75
CA VAL A 33 -12.77 13.51 -18.27
C VAL A 33 -12.42 13.80 -19.72
N VAL A 34 -11.15 13.59 -20.09
CA VAL A 34 -10.61 13.80 -21.44
C VAL A 34 -9.89 12.53 -21.87
N ALA A 35 -10.26 11.95 -23.01
CA ALA A 35 -9.68 10.70 -23.48
C ALA A 35 -8.22 10.83 -23.94
N LYS A 36 -7.83 12.00 -24.49
CA LYS A 36 -6.44 12.23 -24.88
C LYS A 36 -5.61 12.57 -23.64
N ASP A 37 -4.72 11.66 -23.26
CA ASP A 37 -3.84 11.79 -22.08
C ASP A 37 -4.60 11.97 -20.75
N GLY A 38 -5.83 11.42 -20.69
CA GLY A 38 -6.65 11.44 -19.49
C GLY A 38 -6.15 10.51 -18.41
N VAL A 39 -6.42 10.87 -17.15
CA VAL A 39 -5.99 10.09 -15.97
C VAL A 39 -7.15 9.89 -15.01
N GLY A 40 -7.38 8.62 -14.62
CA GLY A 40 -8.23 8.23 -13.50
C GLY A 40 -7.38 7.85 -12.29
N LEU A 41 -7.79 8.24 -11.08
CA LEU A 41 -7.04 8.03 -9.85
C LEU A 41 -7.89 7.29 -8.81
N ALA A 42 -7.32 6.24 -8.20
CA ALA A 42 -7.80 5.66 -6.96
C ALA A 42 -6.73 5.86 -5.86
N GLN A 43 -7.11 6.48 -4.75
CA GLN A 43 -6.17 6.82 -3.67
C GLN A 43 -6.53 6.06 -2.38
N PHE A 44 -5.53 5.48 -1.75
CA PHE A 44 -5.62 4.69 -0.53
C PHE A 44 -4.71 5.28 0.53
N SER A 45 -5.25 6.20 1.34
CA SER A 45 -4.50 6.82 2.44
C SER A 45 -4.61 5.98 3.70
N MET A 46 -3.50 5.83 4.41
CA MET A 46 -3.44 5.18 5.72
C MET A 46 -3.84 6.18 6.79
N MET A 47 -4.89 5.85 7.52
CA MET A 47 -5.40 6.69 8.61
C MET A 47 -5.09 6.05 9.96
N SER A 48 -5.11 6.83 11.04
CA SER A 48 -4.83 6.31 12.39
C SER A 48 -5.72 5.14 12.81
N PHE A 49 -6.96 5.10 12.35
CA PHE A 49 -7.91 4.03 12.67
C PHE A 49 -7.70 2.74 11.85
N ASP A 50 -6.90 2.78 10.79
CA ASP A 50 -6.51 1.57 10.04
C ASP A 50 -5.55 0.69 10.85
N PHE A 51 -4.95 1.25 11.90
CA PHE A 51 -4.02 0.54 12.78
C PHE A 51 -4.70 0.22 14.11
N PRO A 52 -4.63 -1.04 14.59
CA PRO A 52 -5.15 -1.45 15.89
C PRO A 52 -4.62 -0.54 17.02
N SER A 53 -5.47 -0.28 18.03
CA SER A 53 -5.12 0.62 19.13
C SER A 53 -3.89 0.17 19.93
N SER A 54 -3.68 -1.14 20.04
CA SER A 54 -2.56 -1.76 20.78
C SER A 54 -1.18 -1.41 20.23
N HIS A 55 -1.06 -1.14 18.92
CA HIS A 55 0.22 -0.84 18.27
C HIS A 55 0.15 0.37 17.31
N ARG A 56 -0.89 1.22 17.47
CA ARG A 56 -1.08 2.40 16.62
C ARG A 56 0.14 3.32 16.57
N PHE A 57 0.88 3.42 17.65
CA PHE A 57 2.07 4.27 17.78
C PHE A 57 3.39 3.50 17.69
N ALA A 58 3.34 2.18 17.55
CA ALA A 58 4.56 1.39 17.33
C ALA A 58 5.17 1.69 15.96
N PRO A 59 6.49 1.63 15.81
CA PRO A 59 7.14 1.70 14.51
C PRO A 59 6.63 0.58 13.59
N LYS A 60 6.35 0.92 12.33
CA LYS A 60 5.82 -0.03 11.35
C LYS A 60 6.77 -0.21 10.19
N LYS A 61 6.79 -1.41 9.63
CA LYS A 61 7.58 -1.76 8.46
C LYS A 61 6.68 -2.37 7.40
N LEU A 62 6.62 -1.75 6.23
CA LEU A 62 5.94 -2.32 5.08
C LEU A 62 6.63 -3.62 4.65
N LYS A 63 5.87 -4.67 4.41
CA LYS A 63 6.35 -5.97 3.95
C LYS A 63 6.06 -6.19 2.47
N SER A 64 4.79 -6.09 2.11
CA SER A 64 4.35 -6.25 0.73
C SER A 64 3.04 -5.52 0.47
N VAL A 65 2.73 -5.33 -0.78
CA VAL A 65 1.47 -4.76 -1.24
C VAL A 65 0.91 -5.67 -2.32
N SER A 66 -0.31 -6.13 -2.14
CA SER A 66 -1.06 -6.89 -3.15
C SER A 66 -2.18 -6.01 -3.70
N TRP A 67 -2.52 -6.17 -4.96
CA TRP A 67 -3.56 -5.37 -5.59
C TRP A 67 -4.42 -6.18 -6.55
N ARG A 68 -5.57 -5.59 -6.84
CA ARG A 68 -6.41 -5.90 -7.99
C ARG A 68 -6.85 -4.60 -8.64
N THR A 69 -6.51 -4.42 -9.91
CA THR A 69 -6.90 -3.24 -10.68
C THR A 69 -8.16 -3.48 -11.47
N THR A 70 -8.97 -2.43 -11.62
CA THR A 70 -10.04 -2.35 -12.63
C THR A 70 -9.46 -1.83 -13.96
N TYR A 71 -10.33 -1.46 -14.90
CA TYR A 71 -9.98 -0.90 -16.20
C TYR A 71 -11.09 0.02 -16.73
N TYR A 72 -10.79 0.74 -17.81
CA TYR A 72 -11.73 1.66 -18.48
C TYR A 72 -12.16 1.09 -19.83
N PRO A 73 -13.34 0.44 -19.92
CA PRO A 73 -13.74 -0.29 -21.12
C PRO A 73 -13.96 0.58 -22.36
N ASP A 74 -14.29 1.85 -22.17
CA ASP A 74 -14.56 2.81 -23.26
C ASP A 74 -13.30 3.60 -23.71
N ASN A 75 -12.14 3.33 -23.08
CA ASN A 75 -10.90 4.03 -23.35
C ASN A 75 -9.86 3.12 -24.01
N LEU A 76 -8.86 3.73 -24.65
CA LEU A 76 -7.85 3.03 -25.42
C LEU A 76 -6.45 3.22 -24.83
N ASN A 77 -5.60 2.20 -25.01
CA ASN A 77 -4.20 2.19 -24.60
C ASN A 77 -4.03 2.53 -23.12
N GLU A 78 -4.83 1.88 -22.28
CA GLU A 78 -4.75 2.08 -20.84
C GLU A 78 -3.43 1.57 -20.29
N THR A 79 -2.79 2.40 -19.47
CA THR A 79 -1.65 2.05 -18.63
C THR A 79 -2.00 2.27 -17.17
N VAL A 80 -1.47 1.45 -16.27
CA VAL A 80 -1.69 1.60 -14.84
C VAL A 80 -0.37 1.68 -14.11
N GLN A 81 -0.27 2.60 -13.17
CA GLN A 81 0.85 2.71 -12.24
C GLN A 81 0.37 2.63 -10.81
N ILE A 82 1.06 1.86 -9.98
CA ILE A 82 0.95 1.95 -8.53
C ILE A 82 2.06 2.88 -8.01
N CYS A 83 1.66 3.97 -7.38
CA CYS A 83 2.57 4.98 -6.84
C CYS A 83 2.48 5.03 -5.32
N TYR A 84 3.61 5.17 -4.65
CA TYR A 84 3.72 5.29 -3.21
C TYR A 84 4.09 6.71 -2.80
N THR A 85 3.45 7.21 -1.74
CA THR A 85 3.81 8.44 -1.03
C THR A 85 4.05 8.09 0.43
N LYS A 86 5.25 8.37 0.93
CA LYS A 86 5.60 8.14 2.34
C LYS A 86 4.80 9.04 3.28
N PRO A 87 4.72 8.75 4.59
CA PRO A 87 4.12 9.63 5.57
C PRO A 87 4.65 11.05 5.47
N ALA A 88 3.74 12.04 5.52
CA ALA A 88 4.04 13.47 5.35
C ALA A 88 4.65 13.88 3.99
N GLY A 89 4.68 12.99 3.01
CA GLY A 89 5.08 13.30 1.64
C GLY A 89 4.03 14.10 0.90
N SER A 90 4.46 15.00 -0.01
CA SER A 90 3.57 15.84 -0.82
C SER A 90 3.39 15.32 -2.25
N GLY A 91 4.26 14.43 -2.72
CA GLY A 91 4.24 13.85 -4.07
C GLY A 91 4.44 12.35 -4.04
N TYR A 92 4.64 11.76 -5.21
CA TYR A 92 5.01 10.36 -5.32
C TYR A 92 6.50 10.18 -5.03
N ASP A 93 6.84 9.31 -4.08
CA ASP A 93 8.23 8.94 -3.83
C ASP A 93 8.73 7.93 -4.88
N ASP A 94 7.85 7.03 -5.32
CA ASP A 94 8.15 6.06 -6.37
C ASP A 94 6.88 5.49 -7.00
N CYS A 95 6.97 5.08 -8.27
CA CYS A 95 5.88 4.44 -9.02
C CYS A 95 6.39 3.18 -9.72
N ARG A 96 5.48 2.22 -9.91
CA ARG A 96 5.71 1.02 -10.73
C ARG A 96 4.59 0.83 -11.73
N ASP A 97 4.96 0.46 -12.94
CA ASP A 97 4.00 0.06 -13.95
C ASP A 97 3.42 -1.31 -13.60
N ILE A 98 2.12 -1.41 -13.69
CA ILE A 98 1.33 -2.63 -13.52
C ILE A 98 0.31 -2.74 -14.66
N SER A 99 -0.39 -3.85 -14.78
CA SER A 99 -1.38 -4.01 -15.85
C SER A 99 -2.78 -3.60 -15.40
N PRO A 100 -3.62 -3.02 -16.28
CA PRO A 100 -5.05 -2.88 -16.03
C PRO A 100 -5.71 -4.26 -15.91
N ASN A 101 -6.82 -4.34 -15.19
CA ASN A 101 -7.59 -5.57 -14.97
C ASN A 101 -6.72 -6.76 -14.54
N SER A 102 -5.79 -6.52 -13.60
CA SER A 102 -4.82 -7.51 -13.13
C SER A 102 -4.79 -7.61 -11.61
N SER A 103 -4.20 -8.69 -11.12
CA SER A 103 -3.92 -8.90 -9.69
C SER A 103 -2.50 -9.43 -9.55
N ASP A 104 -1.75 -8.86 -8.61
CA ASP A 104 -0.39 -9.28 -8.30
C ASP A 104 0.02 -8.72 -6.93
N SER A 105 1.27 -8.94 -6.55
CA SER A 105 1.87 -8.42 -5.32
C SER A 105 3.31 -7.98 -5.54
N THR A 106 3.81 -7.10 -4.66
CA THR A 106 5.19 -6.64 -4.69
C THR A 106 5.73 -6.29 -3.32
N GLU A 107 7.01 -6.50 -3.12
CA GLU A 107 7.79 -6.03 -1.98
C GLU A 107 8.60 -4.76 -2.31
N TYR A 108 8.46 -4.23 -3.50
CA TYR A 108 9.28 -3.13 -4.01
C TYR A 108 9.27 -1.88 -3.13
N PHE A 109 8.15 -1.60 -2.47
CA PHE A 109 7.97 -0.41 -1.64
C PHE A 109 8.43 -0.59 -0.19
N ASN A 110 8.85 -1.79 0.24
CA ASN A 110 9.23 -2.06 1.64
C ASN A 110 10.54 -1.35 2.08
N LYS A 111 11.27 -0.75 1.16
CA LYS A 111 12.41 0.13 1.41
C LYS A 111 12.03 1.51 1.95
N TYR A 112 10.76 1.90 1.86
CA TYR A 112 10.26 3.19 2.32
C TYR A 112 9.67 3.11 3.73
N SER A 113 9.68 4.26 4.44
CA SER A 113 8.99 4.40 5.72
C SER A 113 7.49 4.23 5.55
N PHE A 114 6.84 3.51 6.46
CA PHE A 114 5.41 3.22 6.43
C PHE A 114 4.77 3.53 7.79
N ASP A 115 3.72 4.34 7.80
CA ASP A 115 2.87 4.64 8.95
C ASP A 115 1.58 5.34 8.48
N LYS A 116 0.78 5.88 9.43
CA LYS A 116 -0.34 6.79 9.13
C LYS A 116 0.11 7.90 8.18
N TYR A 117 -0.79 8.32 7.30
CA TYR A 117 -0.58 9.29 6.23
C TYR A 117 0.29 8.79 5.05
N ALA A 118 0.82 7.57 5.08
CA ALA A 118 1.30 6.92 3.87
C ALA A 118 0.13 6.74 2.89
N ARG A 119 0.40 6.80 1.59
CA ARG A 119 -0.63 6.68 0.56
C ARG A 119 -0.15 5.86 -0.62
N PHE A 120 -1.00 4.97 -1.08
CA PHE A 120 -0.88 4.36 -2.41
C PHE A 120 -1.88 5.03 -3.36
N THR A 121 -1.45 5.27 -4.59
CA THR A 121 -2.30 5.82 -5.65
C THR A 121 -2.17 4.95 -6.89
N PHE A 122 -3.30 4.46 -7.40
CA PHE A 122 -3.35 3.85 -8.72
C PHE A 122 -3.69 4.91 -9.74
N ARG A 123 -2.85 5.02 -10.76
CA ARG A 123 -2.99 5.98 -11.85
C ARG A 123 -3.30 5.23 -13.13
N HIS A 124 -4.50 5.37 -13.64
CA HIS A 124 -4.95 4.83 -14.92
C HIS A 124 -4.80 5.90 -15.97
N GLY A 125 -3.79 5.80 -16.81
CA GLY A 125 -3.58 6.71 -17.95
C GLY A 125 -4.17 6.13 -19.22
N VAL A 126 -4.83 6.95 -20.05
CA VAL A 126 -5.38 6.55 -21.35
C VAL A 126 -4.95 7.53 -22.43
N THR A 127 -4.81 7.06 -23.69
CA THR A 127 -4.40 7.92 -24.80
C THR A 127 -5.49 8.09 -25.86
N GLY A 128 -6.68 7.56 -25.63
CA GLY A 128 -7.78 7.64 -26.60
C GLY A 128 -9.09 7.06 -26.04
N GLY A 129 -10.06 6.97 -26.93
CA GLY A 129 -11.39 6.45 -26.62
C GLY A 129 -12.41 7.54 -26.26
N LYS A 130 -13.33 7.22 -25.38
CA LYS A 130 -14.45 8.09 -25.03
C LYS A 130 -14.08 9.08 -23.92
N ASN A 131 -14.46 10.36 -24.10
CA ASN A 131 -14.45 11.35 -23.02
C ASN A 131 -15.48 10.95 -21.95
N GLN A 132 -15.19 11.26 -20.68
CA GLN A 132 -15.97 10.83 -19.52
C GLN A 132 -16.08 9.31 -19.38
N GLY A 133 -15.01 8.60 -19.73
CA GLY A 133 -14.90 7.17 -19.50
C GLY A 133 -15.09 6.81 -18.03
N ALA A 134 -15.88 5.78 -17.77
CA ALA A 134 -16.11 5.26 -16.42
C ALA A 134 -15.28 3.98 -16.19
N PRO A 135 -14.74 3.76 -14.98
CA PRO A 135 -14.11 2.49 -14.65
C PRO A 135 -15.14 1.37 -14.62
N ALA A 136 -14.74 0.16 -15.00
CA ALA A 136 -15.60 -1.02 -14.94
C ALA A 136 -15.91 -1.49 -13.50
N GLY A 137 -15.11 -1.06 -12.53
CA GLY A 137 -15.25 -1.49 -11.15
C GLY A 137 -14.39 -0.68 -10.18
N LYS A 138 -13.88 -1.35 -9.17
CA LYS A 138 -13.02 -0.76 -8.14
C LYS A 138 -11.62 -1.35 -8.22
N ASP A 139 -10.63 -0.52 -7.92
CA ASP A 139 -9.32 -0.99 -7.50
C ASP A 139 -9.38 -1.43 -6.04
N SER A 140 -8.56 -2.39 -5.69
CA SER A 140 -8.36 -2.82 -4.31
C SER A 140 -6.89 -3.03 -4.00
N ILE A 141 -6.54 -2.82 -2.73
CA ILE A 141 -5.18 -2.98 -2.23
C ILE A 141 -5.22 -3.69 -0.88
N VAL A 142 -4.29 -4.60 -0.67
CA VAL A 142 -4.00 -5.21 0.63
C VAL A 142 -2.56 -4.90 0.98
N ILE A 143 -2.36 -4.22 2.09
CA ILE A 143 -1.06 -3.80 2.60
C ILE A 143 -0.69 -4.70 3.75
N HIS A 144 0.42 -5.43 3.61
CA HIS A 144 1.01 -6.26 4.64
C HIS A 144 2.14 -5.50 5.32
N TYR A 145 2.10 -5.38 6.65
CA TYR A 145 3.10 -4.70 7.45
C TYR A 145 3.37 -5.43 8.76
N SER A 146 4.51 -5.14 9.39
CA SER A 146 4.86 -5.61 10.73
C SER A 146 5.09 -4.43 11.68
N TYR A 147 5.02 -4.69 12.99
CA TYR A 147 5.27 -3.73 14.07
C TYR A 147 5.97 -4.41 15.25
#